data_a10719423a9910dcc901d496d11b397c
#
_entry.id   a10719423a9910dcc901d496d11b397c
#
_cell.length_a   1.000
_cell.length_b   1.000
_cell.length_c   1.000
_cell.angle_alpha   90.00
_cell.angle_beta   90.00
_cell.angle_gamma   90.00
#
_symmetry.space_group_name_H-M   'P 1'
#
loop_
_entity.id
_entity.type
_entity.pdbx_description
1 polymer ?
#
loop_
_entity_poly.entity_id
_entity_poly.type
_entity_poly.pdbx_seq_one_letter_code
_entity_poly.pdbx_strand_id
1 'polypeptide(L)' 'IAEGMERGLAQGMERVAQEEVWGIRNMIEVCQELGGTYDNTQFQVEMRYHLSQEEAGKYMKQYWK' A
#
# COMPACT_ATOMS: atom_id res chain seq x y z
N ILE A 1 -0.27 15.09 -28.83
CA ILE A 1 0.03 15.87 -27.60
C ILE A 1 -0.72 15.29 -26.42
N ALA A 2 -2.03 15.05 -26.56
CA ALA A 2 -2.82 14.45 -25.50
C ALA A 2 -2.33 13.06 -25.12
N GLU A 3 -1.96 12.27 -26.10
CA GLU A 3 -1.43 10.92 -25.87
C GLU A 3 -0.14 10.94 -25.05
N GLY A 4 0.72 11.89 -25.35
CA GLY A 4 1.97 12.05 -24.60
C GLY A 4 1.73 12.40 -23.15
N MET A 5 0.75 13.26 -22.89
CA MET A 5 0.38 13.64 -21.53
C MET A 5 -0.20 12.46 -20.76
N GLU A 6 -1.06 11.69 -21.40
CA GLU A 6 -1.66 10.51 -20.77
C GLU A 6 -0.60 9.48 -20.40
N ARG A 7 0.36 9.23 -21.27
CA ARG A 7 1.47 8.31 -20.97
C ARG A 7 2.30 8.79 -19.80
N GLY A 8 2.58 10.09 -19.75
CA GLY A 8 3.32 10.67 -18.65
C GLY A 8 2.61 10.50 -17.31
N LEU A 9 1.30 10.73 -17.31
CA LEU A 9 0.48 10.56 -16.10
C LEU A 9 0.47 9.10 -15.66
N ALA A 10 0.30 8.18 -16.60
CA ALA A 10 0.29 6.75 -16.30
C ALA A 10 1.60 6.30 -15.66
N GLN A 11 2.72 6.73 -16.21
CA GLN A 11 4.03 6.41 -15.64
C GLN A 11 4.21 7.00 -14.26
N GLY A 12 3.73 8.21 -14.06
CA GLY A 12 3.77 8.86 -12.75
C GLY A 12 2.96 8.09 -11.72
N MET A 13 1.79 7.61 -12.11
CA MET A 13 0.94 6.80 -11.24
C MET A 13 1.61 5.48 -10.87
N GLU A 14 2.27 4.83 -11.81
CA GLU A 14 3.00 3.60 -11.54
C GLU A 14 4.11 3.81 -10.51
N ARG A 15 4.86 4.90 -10.61
CA ARG A 15 5.90 5.23 -9.63
C ARG A 15 5.31 5.43 -8.25
N VAL A 16 4.22 6.20 -8.17
CA VAL A 16 3.53 6.45 -6.90
C VAL A 16 3.05 5.15 -6.29
N ALA A 17 2.48 4.27 -7.11
CA ALA A 17 2.00 2.97 -6.65
C ALA A 17 3.14 2.11 -6.09
N GLN A 18 4.31 2.12 -6.73
CA GLN A 18 5.47 1.37 -6.24
C GLN A 18 5.96 1.91 -4.91
N GLU A 19 6.03 3.22 -4.75
CA GLU A 19 6.42 3.84 -3.49
C GLU A 19 5.44 3.53 -2.38
N GLU A 20 4.14 3.52 -2.69
CA GLU A 20 3.11 3.15 -1.73
C GLU A 20 3.25 1.70 -1.28
N VAL A 21 3.52 0.78 -2.22
CA VAL A 21 3.72 -0.63 -1.90
C VAL A 21 4.89 -0.82 -0.94
N TRP A 22 6.00 -0.14 -1.16
CA TRP A 22 7.14 -0.17 -0.26
C TRP A 22 6.78 0.34 1.13
N GLY A 23 6.04 1.45 1.20
CA GLY A 23 5.59 2.02 2.46
C GLY A 23 4.64 1.08 3.20
N ILE A 24 3.71 0.46 2.48
CA ILE A 24 2.77 -0.50 3.04
C ILE A 24 3.51 -1.70 3.64
N ARG A 25 4.45 -2.25 2.90
CA ARG A 25 5.27 -3.36 3.37
C ARG A 25 6.01 -3.01 4.66
N ASN A 26 6.69 -1.88 4.67
CA ASN A 26 7.41 -1.41 5.86
C ASN A 26 6.48 -1.23 7.04
N MET A 27 5.33 -0.63 6.82
CA MET A 27 4.35 -0.40 7.87
C MET A 27 3.87 -1.72 8.48
N ILE A 28 3.58 -2.71 7.64
CA ILE A 28 3.14 -4.03 8.11
C ILE A 28 4.24 -4.69 8.93
N GLU A 29 5.47 -4.68 8.44
CA GLU A 29 6.60 -5.28 9.13
C GLU A 29 6.85 -4.62 10.49
N VAL A 30 6.85 -3.30 10.54
CA VAL A 30 7.07 -2.56 11.77
C VAL A 30 5.95 -2.81 12.77
N CYS A 31 4.69 -2.77 12.33
CA CYS A 31 3.55 -3.04 13.20
C CYS A 31 3.64 -4.45 13.79
N GLN A 32 4.03 -5.42 12.99
CA GLN A 32 4.18 -6.80 13.45
C GLN A 32 5.31 -6.92 14.49
N GLU A 33 6.43 -6.26 14.26
CA GLU A 33 7.56 -6.26 15.19
C GLU A 33 7.20 -5.62 16.52
N LEU A 34 6.35 -4.60 16.50
CA LEU A 34 5.89 -3.92 17.70
C LEU A 34 4.78 -4.67 18.44
N GLY A 35 4.42 -5.85 17.96
CA GLY A 35 3.41 -6.67 18.61
C GLY A 35 1.97 -6.34 18.20
N GLY A 36 1.78 -5.64 17.09
CA GLY A 36 0.45 -5.32 16.59
C GLY A 36 -0.28 -6.56 16.08
N THR A 37 -1.61 -6.54 16.14
CA THR A 37 -2.43 -7.62 15.60
C THR A 37 -2.63 -7.46 14.10
N TYR A 38 -3.02 -8.56 13.45
CA TYR A 38 -3.34 -8.56 12.03
C TYR A 38 -4.44 -7.54 11.70
N ASP A 39 -5.54 -7.59 12.43
CA ASP A 39 -6.68 -6.70 12.19
C ASP A 39 -6.32 -5.24 12.41
N ASN A 40 -5.61 -4.94 13.48
CA ASN A 40 -5.20 -3.57 13.77
C ASN A 40 -4.23 -3.05 12.71
N THR A 41 -3.29 -3.88 12.28
CA THR A 41 -2.34 -3.51 11.24
C THR A 41 -3.05 -3.24 9.91
N GLN A 42 -4.01 -4.10 9.56
CA GLN A 42 -4.81 -3.88 8.35
C GLN A 42 -5.58 -2.55 8.41
N PHE A 43 -6.18 -2.26 9.55
CA PHE A 43 -6.90 -1.00 9.76
C PHE A 43 -5.96 0.20 9.58
N GLN A 44 -4.77 0.14 10.13
CA GLN A 44 -3.77 1.21 9.99
C GLN A 44 -3.37 1.42 8.53
N VAL A 45 -3.19 0.33 7.79
CA VAL A 45 -2.87 0.40 6.36
C VAL A 45 -4.01 1.05 5.57
N GLU A 46 -5.24 0.64 5.85
CA GLU A 46 -6.42 1.23 5.20
C GLU A 46 -6.50 2.73 5.42
N MET A 47 -6.31 3.16 6.67
CA MET A 47 -6.40 4.58 7.02
C MET A 47 -5.24 5.40 6.45
N ARG A 48 -4.05 4.84 6.49
CA ARG A 48 -2.85 5.56 6.05
C ARG A 48 -2.82 5.79 4.55
N TYR A 49 -3.23 4.79 3.77
CA TYR A 49 -3.13 4.82 2.31
C TYR A 49 -4.48 4.92 1.62
N HIS A 50 -5.56 5.12 2.37
CA HIS A 50 -6.92 5.24 1.84
C HIS A 50 -7.30 4.04 0.96
N LEU A 51 -6.98 2.85 1.46
CA LEU A 51 -7.28 1.60 0.75
C LEU A 51 -8.59 1.01 1.24
N SER A 52 -9.23 0.22 0.35
CA SER A 52 -10.39 -0.58 0.73
C SER A 52 -9.94 -1.78 1.57
N GLN A 53 -10.91 -2.42 2.26
CA GLN A 53 -10.63 -3.65 3.01
C GLN A 53 -10.02 -4.73 2.13
N GLU A 54 -10.53 -4.86 0.90
CA GLU A 54 -10.01 -5.85 -0.04
C GLU A 54 -8.56 -5.59 -0.39
N GLU A 55 -8.24 -4.35 -0.73
CA GLU A 55 -6.88 -3.99 -1.12
C GLU A 55 -5.91 -4.15 0.05
N ALA A 56 -6.28 -3.63 1.21
CA ALA A 56 -5.45 -3.78 2.40
C ALA A 56 -5.28 -5.25 2.77
N GLY A 57 -6.34 -6.04 2.65
CA GLY A 57 -6.28 -7.47 2.92
C GLY A 57 -5.30 -8.21 2.00
N LYS A 58 -5.22 -7.81 0.74
CA LYS A 58 -4.26 -8.39 -0.20
C LYS A 58 -2.82 -8.13 0.25
N TYR A 59 -2.53 -6.91 0.64
CA TYR A 59 -1.20 -6.57 1.13
C TYR A 59 -0.89 -7.29 2.45
N MET A 60 -1.87 -7.41 3.32
CA MET A 60 -1.69 -8.14 4.58
C MET A 60 -1.32 -9.60 4.34
N LYS A 61 -2.05 -10.26 3.44
CA LYS A 61 -1.76 -11.66 3.09
C LYS A 61 -0.36 -11.82 2.48
N GLN A 62 0.09 -10.81 1.76
CA GLN A 62 1.37 -10.87 1.08
C GLN A 62 2.55 -10.62 2.03
N TYR A 63 2.43 -9.71 2.96
CA TYR A 63 3.54 -9.24 3.78
C TYR A 63 3.49 -9.64 5.25
N TRP A 64 2.34 -9.98 5.77
CA TRP A 64 2.22 -10.44 7.15
C TRP A 64 2.83 -11.83 7.31
N LYS A 65 3.71 -11.98 8.28
CA LYS A 65 4.43 -13.24 8.52
C LYS A 65 3.81 -14.08 9.62
#